data_ba31d7ee38c73f0d576d0cdccc157265
#
_entry.id   ba31d7ee38c73f0d576d0cdccc157265
#
_cell.length_a   1.000
_cell.length_b   1.000
_cell.length_c   1.000
_cell.angle_alpha   90.00
_cell.angle_beta   90.00
_cell.angle_gamma   90.00
#
_symmetry.space_group_name_H-M   'P 1'
#
loop_
_entity.id
_entity.type
_entity.pdbx_description
1 polymer ?
#
loop_
_entity_poly.entity_id
_entity_poly.type
_entity_poly.pdbx_seq_one_letter_code
_entity_poly.pdbx_strand_id
1 'polypeptide(L)'
;MNILISNSNDKPIYEQIYAQIEGAIVSGELQPGEGLPSIRALAKDLRVSVITTKRAYEELEKAGYIYTVPGKGCYVAEKDANRLRETYLTQIESLLSQALPLAAACGLTVEELAEMLRLLADDSL
;
A
#
# COMPACT_ATOMS: atom_id res chain seq x y z
N MET A 1 1.74 -9.83 -14.15
CA MET A 1 1.98 -8.58 -13.38
C MET A 1 2.75 -7.61 -14.26
N ASN A 2 2.22 -6.44 -14.43
CA ASN A 2 2.79 -5.45 -15.33
C ASN A 2 3.03 -4.15 -14.57
N ILE A 3 4.29 -3.90 -14.19
CA ILE A 3 4.68 -2.74 -13.39
C ILE A 3 5.26 -1.66 -14.30
N LEU A 4 4.72 -0.45 -14.17
CA LEU A 4 5.17 0.71 -14.93
C LEU A 4 5.82 1.73 -13.99
N ILE A 5 7.07 2.07 -14.27
CA ILE A 5 7.82 3.03 -13.47
C ILE A 5 7.84 4.39 -14.17
N SER A 6 7.53 5.45 -13.44
CA SER A 6 7.55 6.82 -13.95
C SER A 6 8.59 7.64 -13.19
N ASN A 7 9.55 8.22 -13.92
CA ASN A 7 10.54 9.12 -13.35
C ASN A 7 9.97 10.53 -13.11
N SER A 8 8.84 10.84 -13.71
CA SER A 8 8.15 12.12 -13.52
C SER A 8 7.20 12.12 -12.32
N ASN A 9 7.02 10.95 -11.69
CA ASN A 9 6.21 10.82 -10.48
C ASN A 9 7.02 11.29 -9.28
N ASP A 10 6.38 12.02 -8.35
CA ASP A 10 7.01 12.51 -7.13
C ASP A 10 7.39 11.39 -6.15
N LYS A 11 6.78 10.21 -6.29
CA LYS A 11 7.03 9.10 -5.38
C LYS A 11 8.33 8.38 -5.72
N PRO A 12 9.10 7.97 -4.71
CA PRO A 12 10.28 7.14 -4.93
C PRO A 12 9.93 5.85 -5.69
N ILE A 13 10.89 5.34 -6.42
CA ILE A 13 10.66 4.14 -7.26
C ILE A 13 10.19 2.95 -6.42
N TYR A 14 10.76 2.73 -5.22
CA TYR A 14 10.33 1.62 -4.38
C TYR A 14 8.85 1.71 -3.98
N GLU A 15 8.34 2.93 -3.74
CA GLU A 15 6.92 3.14 -3.44
C GLU A 15 6.03 2.84 -4.64
N GLN A 16 6.49 3.14 -5.85
CA GLN A 16 5.77 2.83 -7.07
C GLN A 16 5.66 1.32 -7.27
N ILE A 17 6.74 0.58 -7.00
CA ILE A 17 6.75 -0.88 -7.07
C ILE A 17 5.80 -1.45 -6.01
N TYR A 18 5.93 -0.97 -4.78
CA TYR A 18 5.08 -1.39 -3.66
C TYR A 18 3.60 -1.22 -3.99
N ALA A 19 3.21 -0.02 -4.41
CA ALA A 19 1.81 0.30 -4.67
C ALA A 19 1.20 -0.56 -5.77
N GLN A 20 1.96 -0.85 -6.82
CA GLN A 20 1.46 -1.64 -7.93
C GLN A 20 1.33 -3.12 -7.58
N ILE A 21 2.26 -3.68 -6.81
CA ILE A 21 2.16 -5.06 -6.34
C ILE A 21 1.02 -5.17 -5.32
N GLU A 22 0.93 -4.24 -4.38
CA GLU A 22 -0.17 -4.18 -3.42
C GLU A 22 -1.52 -4.15 -4.15
N GLY A 23 -1.67 -3.27 -5.13
CA GLY A 23 -2.89 -3.16 -5.93
C GLY A 23 -3.23 -4.45 -6.66
N ALA A 24 -2.25 -5.14 -7.21
CA ALA A 24 -2.44 -6.42 -7.90
C ALA A 24 -2.90 -7.52 -6.93
N ILE A 25 -2.38 -7.52 -5.71
CA ILE A 25 -2.79 -8.48 -4.68
C ILE A 25 -4.21 -8.18 -4.20
N VAL A 26 -4.49 -6.92 -3.89
CA VAL A 26 -5.82 -6.51 -3.39
C VAL A 26 -6.91 -6.74 -4.42
N SER A 27 -6.63 -6.47 -5.69
CA SER A 27 -7.60 -6.67 -6.79
C SER A 27 -7.82 -8.15 -7.15
N GLY A 28 -6.94 -9.04 -6.70
CA GLY A 28 -7.01 -10.46 -7.05
C GLY A 28 -6.27 -10.82 -8.34
N GLU A 29 -5.62 -9.87 -8.99
CA GLU A 29 -4.78 -10.15 -10.15
C GLU A 29 -3.67 -11.14 -9.78
N LEU A 30 -3.05 -10.93 -8.61
CA LEU A 30 -2.13 -11.87 -7.99
C LEU A 30 -2.88 -12.66 -6.92
N GLN A 31 -2.92 -13.98 -7.07
CA GLN A 31 -3.66 -14.86 -6.17
C GLN A 31 -2.79 -15.32 -5.00
N PRO A 32 -3.40 -15.63 -3.83
CA PRO A 32 -2.66 -16.22 -2.72
C PRO A 32 -1.88 -17.46 -3.15
N GLY A 33 -0.62 -17.54 -2.71
CA GLY A 33 0.27 -18.64 -3.05
C GLY A 33 1.01 -18.47 -4.37
N GLU A 34 0.65 -17.47 -5.16
CA GLU A 34 1.31 -17.21 -6.43
C GLU A 34 2.72 -16.65 -6.19
N GLY A 35 3.69 -17.17 -6.95
CA GLY A 35 5.08 -16.71 -6.83
C GLY A 35 5.30 -15.37 -7.50
N LEU A 36 6.07 -14.50 -6.86
CA LEU A 36 6.52 -13.25 -7.44
C LEU A 36 7.84 -13.46 -8.18
N PRO A 37 8.15 -12.58 -9.15
CA PRO A 37 9.49 -12.60 -9.75
C PRO A 37 10.55 -12.44 -8.65
N SER A 38 11.74 -12.99 -8.86
CA SER A 38 12.84 -12.74 -7.94
C SER A 38 13.19 -11.25 -7.94
N ILE A 39 13.77 -10.78 -6.84
CA ILE A 39 14.17 -9.37 -6.72
C ILE A 39 15.10 -8.99 -7.88
N ARG A 40 16.07 -9.86 -8.22
CA ARG A 40 17.01 -9.60 -9.32
C ARG A 40 16.31 -9.56 -10.68
N ALA A 41 15.39 -10.48 -10.92
CA ALA A 41 14.65 -10.54 -12.17
C ALA A 41 13.79 -9.30 -12.36
N LEU A 42 13.06 -8.88 -11.32
CA LEU A 42 12.21 -7.69 -11.41
C LEU A 42 13.04 -6.43 -11.57
N ALA A 43 14.15 -6.31 -10.82
CA ALA A 43 15.05 -5.16 -10.95
C ALA A 43 15.57 -5.03 -12.39
N LYS A 44 15.95 -6.15 -12.99
CA LYS A 44 16.43 -6.18 -14.38
C LYS A 44 15.33 -5.77 -15.36
N ASP A 45 14.13 -6.32 -15.20
CA ASP A 45 13.01 -6.01 -16.07
C ASP A 45 12.61 -4.54 -16.01
N LEU A 46 12.62 -3.95 -14.82
CA LEU A 46 12.24 -2.56 -14.60
C LEU A 46 13.40 -1.58 -14.82
N ARG A 47 14.61 -2.10 -14.98
CA ARG A 47 15.83 -1.28 -15.10
C ARG A 47 16.05 -0.38 -13.89
N VAL A 48 15.85 -0.95 -12.71
CA VAL A 48 16.07 -0.28 -11.43
C VAL A 48 17.09 -1.06 -10.60
N SER A 49 17.56 -0.47 -9.50
CA SER A 49 18.54 -1.14 -8.66
C SER A 49 17.93 -2.31 -7.90
N VAL A 50 18.75 -3.30 -7.59
CA VAL A 50 18.37 -4.44 -6.74
C VAL A 50 17.97 -3.95 -5.35
N ILE A 51 18.68 -2.96 -4.81
CA ILE A 51 18.39 -2.39 -3.48
C ILE A 51 16.99 -1.77 -3.44
N THR A 52 16.62 -1.03 -4.48
CA THR A 52 15.30 -0.40 -4.59
C THR A 52 14.19 -1.45 -4.64
N THR A 53 14.38 -2.48 -5.45
CA THR A 53 13.41 -3.58 -5.57
C THR A 53 13.30 -4.36 -4.26
N LYS A 54 14.43 -4.63 -3.62
CA LYS A 54 14.48 -5.32 -2.33
C LYS A 54 13.70 -4.55 -1.27
N ARG A 55 13.85 -3.22 -1.25
CA ARG A 55 13.11 -2.38 -0.30
C ARG A 55 11.61 -2.51 -0.48
N ALA A 56 11.13 -2.50 -1.73
CA ALA A 56 9.71 -2.69 -2.01
C ALA A 56 9.21 -4.04 -1.49
N TYR A 57 9.96 -5.11 -1.72
CA TYR A 57 9.59 -6.45 -1.24
C TYR A 57 9.61 -6.53 0.28
N GLU A 58 10.60 -5.93 0.94
CA GLU A 58 10.66 -5.90 2.40
C GLU A 58 9.44 -5.18 3.00
N GLU A 59 9.05 -4.06 2.40
CA GLU A 59 7.87 -3.33 2.86
C GLU A 59 6.57 -4.12 2.65
N LEU A 60 6.46 -4.83 1.52
CA LEU A 60 5.32 -5.72 1.25
C LEU A 60 5.25 -6.87 2.27
N GLU A 61 6.39 -7.42 2.64
CA GLU A 61 6.46 -8.50 3.63
C GLU A 61 6.07 -8.00 5.02
N LYS A 62 6.56 -6.82 5.42
CA LYS A 62 6.17 -6.20 6.69
C LYS A 62 4.67 -5.94 6.76
N ALA A 63 4.08 -5.49 5.65
CA ALA A 63 2.64 -5.24 5.58
C ALA A 63 1.82 -6.54 5.50
N GLY A 64 2.48 -7.68 5.30
CA GLY A 64 1.81 -8.98 5.28
C GLY A 64 1.22 -9.37 3.94
N TYR A 65 1.57 -8.69 2.87
CA TYR A 65 1.08 -9.02 1.53
C TYR A 65 1.82 -10.21 0.90
N ILE A 66 3.07 -10.38 1.28
CA ILE A 66 3.90 -11.47 0.75
C ILE A 66 4.70 -12.14 1.87
N TYR A 67 5.21 -13.34 1.60
CA TYR A 67 6.13 -14.03 2.51
C TYR A 67 7.27 -14.63 1.70
N THR A 68 8.42 -14.77 2.37
CA THR A 68 9.62 -15.33 1.75
C THR A 68 9.81 -16.77 2.21
N VAL A 69 10.06 -17.65 1.25
CA VAL A 69 10.48 -19.03 1.53
C VAL A 69 11.97 -19.12 1.19
N PRO A 70 12.85 -19.33 2.17
CA PRO A 70 14.29 -19.37 1.93
C PRO A 70 14.65 -20.38 0.82
N GLY A 71 15.45 -19.92 -0.14
CA GLY A 71 15.89 -20.72 -1.27
C GLY A 71 14.85 -20.91 -2.38
N LYS A 72 13.62 -20.44 -2.21
CA LYS A 72 12.56 -20.61 -3.21
C LYS A 72 12.01 -19.30 -3.74
N GLY A 73 11.99 -18.23 -2.93
CA GLY A 73 11.52 -16.91 -3.36
C GLY A 73 10.39 -16.35 -2.52
N CYS A 74 9.69 -15.37 -3.09
CA CYS A 74 8.59 -14.68 -2.43
C CYS A 74 7.25 -15.08 -3.05
N TYR A 75 6.25 -15.19 -2.21
CA TYR A 75 4.90 -15.64 -2.60
C TYR A 75 3.85 -14.71 -2.01
N VAL A 76 2.72 -14.60 -2.70
CA VAL A 76 1.58 -13.83 -2.22
C VAL A 76 0.97 -14.53 -1.00
N ALA A 77 0.80 -13.77 0.09
CA ALA A 77 0.21 -14.28 1.32
C ALA A 77 -1.30 -14.49 1.13
N GLU A 78 -1.87 -15.37 1.94
CA GLU A 78 -3.32 -15.54 1.96
C GLU A 78 -4.00 -14.27 2.46
N LYS A 79 -5.18 -13.98 1.94
CA LYS A 79 -5.98 -12.87 2.39
C LYS A 79 -6.45 -13.11 3.82
N ASP A 80 -5.80 -12.44 4.76
CA ASP A 80 -6.29 -12.36 6.12
C ASP A 80 -7.18 -11.12 6.19
N ALA A 81 -8.47 -11.32 6.19
CA ALA A 81 -9.44 -10.23 6.22
C ALA A 81 -9.29 -9.34 7.46
N ASN A 82 -8.94 -9.95 8.61
CA ASN A 82 -8.73 -9.21 9.85
C ASN A 82 -7.47 -8.34 9.77
N ARG A 83 -6.40 -8.88 9.20
CA ARG A 83 -5.14 -8.14 9.04
C ARG A 83 -5.29 -6.98 8.06
N LEU A 84 -5.99 -7.21 6.96
CA LEU A 84 -6.28 -6.17 5.98
C LEU A 84 -7.11 -5.05 6.61
N ARG A 85 -8.13 -5.42 7.39
CA ARG A 85 -8.95 -4.47 8.14
C ARG A 85 -8.10 -3.63 9.09
N GLU A 86 -7.19 -4.25 9.85
CA GLU A 86 -6.30 -3.56 10.78
C GLU A 86 -5.39 -2.56 10.05
N THR A 87 -4.90 -2.93 8.88
CA THR A 87 -4.08 -2.03 8.05
C THR A 87 -4.86 -0.79 7.65
N TYR A 88 -6.10 -0.96 7.19
CA TYR A 88 -6.95 0.17 6.83
C TYR A 88 -7.33 1.02 8.04
N LEU A 89 -7.65 0.38 9.17
CA LEU A 89 -7.99 1.11 10.39
C LEU A 89 -6.84 1.99 10.86
N THR A 90 -5.60 1.49 10.78
CA THR A 90 -4.41 2.27 11.14
C THR A 90 -4.25 3.49 10.23
N GLN A 91 -4.47 3.33 8.93
CA GLN A 91 -4.40 4.43 7.99
C GLN A 91 -5.49 5.48 8.24
N ILE A 92 -6.71 5.02 8.47
CA ILE A 92 -7.85 5.91 8.76
C ILE A 92 -7.59 6.69 10.04
N GLU A 93 -7.14 6.01 11.10
CA GLU A 93 -6.82 6.66 12.36
C GLU A 93 -5.74 7.75 12.19
N SER A 94 -4.72 7.45 11.41
CA SER A 94 -3.66 8.41 11.11
C SER A 94 -4.20 9.64 10.39
N LEU A 95 -5.05 9.46 9.37
CA LEU A 95 -5.64 10.56 8.63
C LEU A 95 -6.57 11.42 9.51
N LEU A 96 -7.36 10.78 10.35
CA LEU A 96 -8.23 11.50 11.29
C LEU A 96 -7.41 12.30 12.32
N SER A 97 -6.32 11.69 12.82
CA SER A 97 -5.41 12.36 13.74
C SER A 97 -4.75 13.59 13.12
N GLN A 98 -4.49 13.56 11.82
CA GLN A 98 -3.96 14.70 11.08
C GLN A 98 -5.02 15.78 10.85
N ALA A 99 -6.28 15.39 10.75
CA ALA A 99 -7.38 16.34 10.56
C ALA A 99 -7.68 17.18 11.80
N LEU A 100 -7.52 16.59 13.00
CA LEU A 100 -7.88 17.24 14.25
C LEU A 100 -7.14 18.57 14.51
N PRO A 101 -5.80 18.63 14.39
CA PRO A 101 -5.11 19.91 14.59
C PRO A 101 -5.47 20.97 13.53
N LEU A 102 -5.76 20.54 12.32
CA LEU A 102 -6.20 21.47 11.26
C LEU A 102 -7.57 22.05 11.57
N ALA A 103 -8.49 21.23 12.06
CA ALA A 103 -9.81 21.67 12.49
C ALA A 103 -9.70 22.69 13.64
N ALA A 104 -8.87 22.39 14.64
CA ALA A 104 -8.62 23.28 15.76
C ALA A 104 -8.04 24.62 15.29
N ALA A 105 -7.12 24.59 14.33
CA ALA A 105 -6.44 25.78 13.82
C ALA A 105 -7.41 26.75 13.15
N CYS A 106 -8.49 26.27 12.53
CA CYS A 106 -9.49 27.12 11.88
C CYS A 106 -10.78 27.29 12.70
N GLY A 107 -10.80 26.80 13.94
CA GLY A 107 -11.97 26.94 14.81
C GLY A 107 -13.10 25.97 14.50
N LEU A 108 -12.85 24.91 13.75
CA LEU A 108 -13.85 23.90 13.44
C LEU A 108 -14.00 22.95 14.63
N THR A 109 -15.23 22.77 15.10
CA THR A 109 -15.51 21.87 16.23
C THR A 109 -15.52 20.42 15.75
N VAL A 110 -15.42 19.49 16.70
CA VAL A 110 -15.50 18.05 16.40
C VAL A 110 -16.87 17.72 15.77
N GLU A 111 -17.94 18.34 16.24
CA GLU A 111 -19.28 18.15 15.70
C GLU A 111 -19.37 18.64 14.26
N GLU A 112 -18.77 19.76 13.95
CA GLU A 112 -18.70 20.28 12.59
C GLU A 112 -17.86 19.39 11.68
N LEU A 113 -16.74 18.87 12.21
CA LEU A 113 -15.89 17.94 11.48
C LEU A 113 -16.65 16.64 11.17
N ALA A 114 -17.41 16.12 12.14
CA ALA A 114 -18.25 14.95 11.94
C ALA A 114 -19.32 15.17 10.88
N GLU A 115 -19.92 16.37 10.86
CA GLU A 115 -20.90 16.73 9.83
C GLU A 115 -20.26 16.81 8.45
N MET A 116 -19.06 17.38 8.34
CA MET A 116 -18.29 17.41 7.10
C MET A 116 -18.05 15.99 6.59
N LEU A 117 -17.71 15.06 7.49
CA LEU A 117 -17.50 13.66 7.13
C LEU A 117 -18.76 13.03 6.57
N ARG A 118 -19.93 13.30 7.17
CA ARG A 118 -21.23 12.79 6.68
C ARG A 118 -21.53 13.30 5.27
N LEU A 119 -21.30 14.59 5.04
CA LEU A 119 -21.52 15.21 3.73
C LEU A 119 -20.60 14.61 2.66
N LEU A 120 -19.33 14.40 2.98
CA LEU A 120 -18.37 13.78 2.07
C LEU A 120 -18.76 12.33 1.74
N ALA A 121 -19.24 11.59 2.72
CA ALA A 121 -19.69 10.23 2.53
C ALA A 121 -20.92 10.16 1.62
N ASP A 122 -21.87 11.08 1.79
CA ASP A 122 -23.08 11.16 0.95
C ASP A 122 -22.72 11.46 -0.50
N ASP A 123 -21.76 12.35 -0.74
CA ASP A 123 -21.31 12.71 -2.08
C ASP A 123 -20.55 11.55 -2.76
N SER A 124 -19.97 10.64 -1.98
CA SER A 124 -19.18 9.50 -2.48
C SER A 124 -20.03 8.29 -2.83
N LEU A 125 -21.28 8.27 -2.44
CA LEU A 125 -22.20 7.14 -2.67
C LEU A 125 -23.00 7.24 -3.99
#